data_4b2ea366069e26559a2d9f061cbe0776
#
_entry.id   4b2ea366069e26559a2d9f061cbe0776
#
_cell.length_a   1.000
_cell.length_b   1.000
_cell.length_c   1.000
_cell.angle_alpha   90.00
_cell.angle_beta   90.00
_cell.angle_gamma   90.00
#
_symmetry.space_group_name_H-M   'P 1'
#
loop_
_entity.id
_entity.type
_entity.pdbx_description
1 polymer ?
#
loop_
_entity_poly.entity_id
_entity_poly.type
_entity_poly.pdbx_seq_one_letter_code
_entity_poly.pdbx_strand_id
1 'polypeptide(L)'
;GLGDVYKRQLQVDPSVLYVVTDGQYNQAELSYDDLEVDSPYNTYKYTGLPVGPICNPGEASIEGVLNAVKHDYYYYLTSDESQGACIFNKTYEGHLADIEKADAAKAEKEAAEGDGSEDGSDESTDSE
;
A
#
# COMPACT_ATOMS: atom_id res chain seq x y z
N GLY A 1 23.36 -17.22 -4.98
CA GLY A 1 24.16 -16.21 -5.32
C GLY A 1 23.84 -14.79 -4.88
N LEU A 2 24.86 -14.10 -4.41
CA LEU A 2 24.79 -12.67 -4.08
C LEU A 2 24.43 -11.79 -5.31
N GLY A 3 24.59 -12.31 -6.52
CA GLY A 3 24.28 -11.57 -7.76
C GLY A 3 22.79 -11.29 -7.99
N ASP A 4 21.89 -12.09 -7.41
CA ASP A 4 20.45 -11.89 -7.57
C ASP A 4 19.87 -10.88 -6.58
N VAL A 5 20.54 -10.65 -5.46
CA VAL A 5 20.09 -9.69 -4.44
C VAL A 5 20.19 -8.25 -4.98
N TYR A 6 21.20 -7.96 -5.78
CA TYR A 6 21.41 -6.64 -6.38
C TYR A 6 20.54 -6.35 -7.61
N LYS A 7 19.89 -7.37 -8.16
CA LYS A 7 18.99 -7.24 -9.32
C LYS A 7 17.51 -7.16 -8.93
N ARG A 8 17.20 -7.32 -7.65
CA ARG A 8 15.80 -7.27 -7.20
C ARG A 8 15.32 -5.83 -7.18
N GLN A 9 14.22 -5.61 -7.85
CA GLN A 9 13.42 -4.41 -7.75
C GLN A 9 12.76 -4.36 -6.37
N LEU A 10 12.67 -3.18 -5.78
CA LEU A 10 12.00 -3.01 -4.48
C LEU A 10 10.50 -3.19 -4.59
N GLN A 11 9.90 -2.80 -5.72
CA GLN A 11 8.48 -2.93 -6.01
C GLN A 11 7.61 -2.33 -4.90
N VAL A 12 7.87 -1.07 -4.57
CA VAL A 12 7.14 -0.33 -3.53
C VAL A 12 6.25 0.74 -4.15
N ASP A 13 4.96 0.65 -3.88
CA ASP A 13 3.92 1.53 -4.40
C ASP A 13 4.18 3.02 -4.13
N PRO A 14 4.61 3.45 -2.92
CA PRO A 14 4.88 4.84 -2.64
C PRO A 14 5.86 5.52 -3.59
N SER A 15 6.80 4.77 -4.17
CA SER A 15 7.77 5.32 -5.13
C SER A 15 7.13 5.67 -6.48
N VAL A 16 6.13 4.88 -6.90
CA VAL A 16 5.34 5.14 -8.11
C VAL A 16 4.31 6.23 -7.85
N LEU A 17 3.59 6.15 -6.73
CA LEU A 17 2.63 7.18 -6.30
C LEU A 17 3.26 8.57 -6.26
N TYR A 18 4.49 8.68 -5.77
CA TYR A 18 5.23 9.95 -5.76
C TYR A 18 5.32 10.59 -7.15
N VAL A 19 5.55 9.78 -8.18
CA VAL A 19 5.69 10.27 -9.55
C VAL A 19 4.35 10.61 -10.17
N VAL A 20 3.38 9.68 -10.11
CA VAL A 20 2.08 9.84 -10.79
C VAL A 20 1.21 10.91 -10.15
N THR A 21 1.44 11.23 -8.88
CA THR A 21 0.70 12.27 -8.15
C THR A 21 1.48 13.56 -7.96
N ASP A 22 2.67 13.68 -8.55
CA ASP A 22 3.58 14.82 -8.35
C ASP A 22 3.83 15.14 -6.86
N GLY A 23 4.02 14.07 -6.07
CA GLY A 23 4.28 14.14 -4.63
C GLY A 23 3.07 14.48 -3.75
N GLN A 24 1.87 14.55 -4.30
CA GLN A 24 0.66 14.90 -3.55
C GLN A 24 -0.02 13.70 -2.89
N TYR A 25 0.27 12.49 -3.31
CA TYR A 25 -0.30 11.24 -2.78
C TYR A 25 -1.84 11.24 -2.69
N ASN A 26 -2.49 11.89 -3.64
CA ASN A 26 -3.95 12.05 -3.69
C ASN A 26 -4.67 10.92 -4.44
N GLN A 27 -3.98 9.84 -4.74
CA GLN A 27 -4.49 8.62 -5.36
C GLN A 27 -4.39 7.46 -4.35
N ALA A 28 -5.47 6.72 -4.15
CA ALA A 28 -5.51 5.66 -3.16
C ALA A 28 -4.88 4.35 -3.65
N GLU A 29 -5.04 4.03 -4.94
CA GLU A 29 -4.58 2.77 -5.52
C GLU A 29 -3.86 3.05 -6.85
N LEU A 30 -2.84 2.25 -7.15
CA LEU A 30 -2.13 2.28 -8.43
C LEU A 30 -2.85 1.40 -9.47
N SER A 31 -2.99 1.93 -10.68
CA SER A 31 -3.36 1.13 -11.84
C SER A 31 -2.14 0.40 -12.44
N TYR A 32 -2.39 -0.59 -13.28
CA TYR A 32 -1.31 -1.25 -14.03
C TYR A 32 -0.55 -0.27 -14.95
N ASP A 33 -1.23 0.72 -15.50
CA ASP A 33 -0.63 1.75 -16.36
C ASP A 33 0.32 2.65 -15.55
N ASP A 34 0.00 2.94 -14.30
CA ASP A 34 0.85 3.71 -13.39
C ASP A 34 2.19 2.99 -13.12
N LEU A 35 2.16 1.64 -13.04
CA LEU A 35 3.37 0.83 -12.85
C LEU A 35 4.34 0.88 -14.04
N GLU A 36 3.85 1.28 -15.22
CA GLU A 36 4.66 1.39 -16.43
C GLU A 36 5.30 2.79 -16.60
N VAL A 37 5.07 3.71 -15.68
CA VAL A 37 5.65 5.06 -15.75
C VAL A 37 7.17 5.00 -15.87
N ASP A 38 7.72 5.72 -16.85
CA ASP A 38 9.17 5.77 -17.08
C ASP A 38 9.82 6.85 -16.21
N SER A 39 10.21 6.47 -15.01
CA SER A 39 10.82 7.36 -14.03
C SER A 39 11.88 6.62 -13.21
N PRO A 40 13.01 7.25 -12.89
CA PRO A 40 14.04 6.66 -12.02
C PRO A 40 13.56 6.42 -10.57
N TYR A 41 12.40 6.93 -10.20
CA TYR A 41 11.71 6.62 -8.93
C TYR A 41 10.91 5.31 -9.01
N ASN A 42 10.58 4.81 -10.21
CA ASN A 42 9.76 3.61 -10.36
C ASN A 42 10.56 2.35 -10.00
N THR A 43 10.34 1.85 -8.80
CA THR A 43 11.01 0.66 -8.27
C THR A 43 10.45 -0.67 -8.78
N TYR A 44 9.37 -0.65 -9.58
CA TYR A 44 8.90 -1.80 -10.36
C TYR A 44 9.66 -1.96 -11.67
N LYS A 45 10.17 -0.87 -12.22
CA LYS A 45 10.87 -0.84 -13.51
C LYS A 45 12.38 -0.83 -13.37
N TYR A 46 12.88 -0.12 -12.37
CA TYR A 46 14.30 0.06 -12.11
C TYR A 46 14.74 -0.63 -10.83
N THR A 47 15.95 -1.17 -10.83
CA THR A 47 16.56 -1.84 -9.67
C THR A 47 17.22 -0.83 -8.73
N GLY A 48 17.28 -1.17 -7.45
CA GLY A 48 17.92 -0.35 -6.43
C GLY A 48 16.96 0.58 -5.72
N LEU A 49 17.52 1.56 -5.04
CA LEU A 49 16.75 2.59 -4.32
C LEU A 49 16.26 3.66 -5.29
N PRO A 50 15.14 4.35 -4.98
CA PRO A 50 14.73 5.55 -5.69
C PRO A 50 15.87 6.56 -5.78
N VAL A 51 15.90 7.35 -6.85
CA VAL A 51 16.96 8.34 -7.12
C VAL A 51 17.03 9.46 -6.07
N GLY A 52 15.98 9.66 -5.30
CA GLY A 52 15.91 10.68 -4.27
C GLY A 52 14.82 10.40 -3.24
N PRO A 53 14.67 11.27 -2.23
CA PRO A 53 13.64 11.13 -1.22
C PRO A 53 12.24 11.32 -1.81
N ILE A 54 11.27 10.60 -1.26
CA ILE A 54 9.85 10.68 -1.65
C ILE A 54 8.96 11.21 -0.51
N CYS A 55 9.51 11.35 0.70
CA CYS A 55 8.79 11.88 1.87
C CYS A 55 9.78 12.41 2.91
N ASN A 56 9.26 13.01 3.96
CA ASN A 56 10.02 13.38 5.16
C ASN A 56 9.75 12.34 6.25
N PRO A 57 10.69 11.43 6.54
CA PRO A 57 10.49 10.42 7.56
C PRO A 57 10.49 11.05 8.96
N GLY A 58 9.65 10.52 9.85
CA GLY A 58 9.66 10.85 11.27
C GLY A 58 10.84 10.18 12.01
N GLU A 59 11.08 10.62 13.24
CA GLU A 59 12.17 10.14 14.10
C GLU A 59 12.18 8.61 14.23
N ALA A 60 11.02 7.99 14.50
CA ALA A 60 10.91 6.54 14.64
C ALA A 60 11.33 5.77 13.37
N SER A 61 11.05 6.32 12.18
CA SER A 61 11.48 5.71 10.92
C SER A 61 12.99 5.80 10.72
N ILE A 62 13.59 6.93 11.12
CA ILE A 62 15.05 7.14 11.06
C ILE A 62 15.73 6.20 12.04
N GLU A 63 15.25 6.12 13.27
CA GLU A 63 15.78 5.20 14.29
C GLU A 63 15.67 3.74 13.85
N GLY A 64 14.55 3.34 13.22
CA GLY A 64 14.34 2.01 12.68
C GLY A 64 15.38 1.62 11.64
N VAL A 65 15.78 2.55 10.77
CA VAL A 65 16.85 2.31 9.78
C VAL A 65 18.23 2.24 10.44
N LEU A 66 18.53 3.14 11.38
CA LEU A 66 19.83 3.18 12.08
C LEU A 66 20.05 1.94 12.96
N ASN A 67 18.97 1.40 13.54
CA ASN A 67 18.99 0.24 14.41
C ASN A 67 18.41 -1.01 13.70
N ALA A 68 18.54 -1.10 12.39
CA ALA A 68 17.95 -2.17 11.60
C ALA A 68 18.40 -3.57 12.10
N VAL A 69 17.44 -4.44 12.35
CA VAL A 69 17.67 -5.83 12.75
C VAL A 69 17.76 -6.71 11.51
N LYS A 70 18.70 -7.64 11.48
CA LYS A 70 18.78 -8.63 10.42
C LYS A 70 17.58 -9.57 10.51
N HIS A 71 16.88 -9.73 9.39
CA HIS A 71 15.73 -10.62 9.25
C HIS A 71 15.66 -11.17 7.83
N ASP A 72 14.81 -12.20 7.66
CA ASP A 72 14.58 -12.86 6.37
C ASP A 72 13.17 -12.57 5.81
N TYR A 73 12.57 -11.44 6.20
CA TYR A 73 11.28 -11.00 5.67
C TYR A 73 11.52 -10.21 4.38
N TYR A 74 10.92 -10.69 3.29
CA TYR A 74 11.03 -10.06 1.96
C TYR A 74 9.73 -9.46 1.47
N TYR A 75 8.63 -9.80 2.13
CA TYR A 75 7.28 -9.37 1.77
C TYR A 75 6.64 -8.68 2.96
N TYR A 76 5.86 -7.65 2.67
CA TYR A 76 5.05 -7.00 3.67
C TYR A 76 3.76 -6.48 3.04
N LEU A 77 2.75 -6.33 3.88
CA LEU A 77 1.50 -5.70 3.52
C LEU A 77 0.94 -4.97 4.75
N THR A 78 0.12 -3.96 4.52
CA THR A 78 -0.70 -3.32 5.54
C THR A 78 -2.17 -3.57 5.22
N SER A 79 -3.01 -3.76 6.24
CA SER A 79 -4.45 -3.88 6.09
C SER A 79 -5.15 -3.02 7.13
N ASP A 80 -6.43 -2.76 6.92
CA ASP A 80 -7.28 -2.05 7.88
C ASP A 80 -7.32 -2.76 9.24
N GLU A 81 -7.36 -4.10 9.22
CA GLU A 81 -7.34 -4.91 10.44
C GLU A 81 -6.05 -4.78 11.23
N SER A 82 -4.94 -4.56 10.55
CA SER A 82 -3.63 -4.37 11.20
C SER A 82 -3.46 -2.98 11.83
N GLN A 83 -4.48 -2.10 11.72
CA GLN A 83 -4.44 -0.72 12.22
C GLN A 83 -3.20 0.05 11.74
N GLY A 84 -2.78 -0.21 10.51
CA GLY A 84 -1.59 0.39 9.90
C GLY A 84 -0.26 -0.29 10.27
N ALA A 85 -0.28 -1.36 11.06
CA ALA A 85 0.91 -2.17 11.28
C ALA A 85 1.23 -3.02 10.05
N CYS A 86 2.51 -3.26 9.78
CA CYS A 86 2.92 -4.14 8.69
C CYS A 86 2.84 -5.61 9.11
N ILE A 87 2.30 -6.43 8.23
CA ILE A 87 2.33 -7.89 8.30
C ILE A 87 3.50 -8.35 7.43
N PHE A 88 4.44 -9.11 8.02
CA PHE A 88 5.67 -9.51 7.33
C PHE A 88 5.69 -10.99 7.02
N ASN A 89 6.16 -11.34 5.82
CA ASN A 89 6.32 -12.72 5.37
C ASN A 89 7.70 -12.99 4.79
N LYS A 90 8.17 -14.24 5.00
CA LYS A 90 9.42 -14.73 4.42
C LYS A 90 9.22 -15.33 3.03
N THR A 91 8.04 -15.81 2.73
CA THR A 91 7.70 -16.50 1.49
C THR A 91 6.60 -15.77 0.74
N TYR A 92 6.62 -15.91 -0.58
CA TYR A 92 5.57 -15.35 -1.44
C TYR A 92 4.21 -16.00 -1.19
N GLU A 93 4.17 -17.31 -0.91
CA GLU A 93 2.93 -18.03 -0.58
C GLU A 93 2.27 -17.49 0.69
N GLY A 94 3.07 -17.22 1.74
CA GLY A 94 2.56 -16.60 2.97
C GLY A 94 2.02 -15.19 2.72
N HIS A 95 2.69 -14.42 1.88
CA HIS A 95 2.24 -13.08 1.48
C HIS A 95 0.90 -13.12 0.73
N LEU A 96 0.74 -14.03 -0.23
CA LEU A 96 -0.53 -14.21 -0.94
C LEU A 96 -1.69 -14.59 0.00
N ALA A 97 -1.43 -15.49 0.96
CA ALA A 97 -2.45 -15.86 1.94
C ALA A 97 -2.89 -14.69 2.83
N ASP A 98 -1.99 -13.77 3.14
CA ASP A 98 -2.35 -12.57 3.92
C ASP A 98 -3.05 -11.51 3.07
N ILE A 99 -2.74 -11.41 1.77
CA ILE A 99 -3.51 -10.58 0.82
C ILE A 99 -4.95 -11.08 0.74
N GLU A 100 -5.16 -12.39 0.53
CA GLU A 100 -6.51 -12.98 0.47
C GLU A 100 -7.33 -12.70 1.74
N LYS A 101 -6.71 -12.76 2.91
CA LYS A 101 -7.40 -12.42 4.18
C LYS A 101 -7.75 -10.93 4.26
N ALA A 102 -6.82 -10.07 3.87
CA ALA A 102 -7.05 -8.62 3.88
C ALA A 102 -8.18 -8.22 2.93
N ASP A 103 -8.21 -8.81 1.73
CA ASP A 103 -9.26 -8.57 0.73
C ASP A 103 -10.62 -9.09 1.20
N ALA A 104 -10.67 -10.27 1.83
CA ALA A 104 -11.89 -10.82 2.40
C ALA A 104 -12.44 -9.92 3.52
N ALA A 105 -11.59 -9.46 4.43
CA ALA A 105 -11.97 -8.55 5.51
C ALA A 105 -12.48 -7.19 4.99
N LYS A 106 -11.83 -6.67 3.95
CA LYS A 106 -12.27 -5.44 3.28
C LYS A 106 -13.66 -5.61 2.66
N ALA A 107 -13.89 -6.73 1.95
CA ALA A 107 -15.18 -7.03 1.34
C ALA A 107 -16.31 -7.21 2.38
N GLU A 108 -16.03 -7.86 3.52
CA GLU A 108 -16.99 -7.98 4.62
C GLU A 108 -17.35 -6.62 5.24
N LYS A 109 -16.38 -5.74 5.39
CA LYS A 109 -16.59 -4.39 5.90
C LYS A 109 -17.44 -3.54 4.95
N GLU A 110 -17.11 -3.56 3.65
CA GLU A 110 -17.88 -2.85 2.63
C GLU A 110 -19.32 -3.36 2.53
N ALA A 111 -19.54 -4.67 2.68
CA ALA A 111 -20.88 -5.26 2.71
C ALA A 111 -21.68 -4.83 3.97
N ALA A 112 -21.02 -4.68 5.11
CA ALA A 112 -21.64 -4.23 6.35
C ALA A 112 -21.98 -2.72 6.34
N GLU A 113 -21.17 -1.90 5.66
CA GLU A 113 -21.40 -0.46 5.53
C GLU A 113 -22.44 -0.13 4.44
N GLY A 114 -22.62 -1.01 3.43
CA GLY A 114 -23.57 -0.84 2.34
C GLY A 114 -25.03 -1.09 2.70
N ASP A 115 -25.32 -1.78 3.83
CA ASP A 115 -26.69 -2.06 4.29
C ASP A 115 -27.32 -0.91 5.13
N GLY A 116 -26.62 0.18 5.33
CA GLY A 116 -27.05 1.31 6.19
C GLY A 116 -27.67 2.51 5.48
N SER A 117 -27.91 2.52 4.17
CA SER A 117 -28.34 3.71 3.43
C SER A 117 -29.67 3.59 2.68
N GLU A 118 -30.63 2.80 3.18
CA GLU A 118 -32.02 2.86 2.72
C GLU A 118 -32.97 2.97 3.93
N ASP A 119 -33.11 4.16 4.50
CA ASP A 119 -34.40 4.61 5.08
C ASP A 119 -34.35 6.11 5.41
N GLY A 120 -35.28 6.84 4.82
CA GLY A 120 -35.45 8.25 5.15
C GLY A 120 -36.13 9.02 4.04
N SER A 121 -37.21 8.50 3.57
CA SER A 121 -38.63 8.91 3.69
C SER A 121 -38.96 10.27 3.11
N ASP A 122 -39.59 10.15 2.03
CA ASP A 122 -40.72 10.95 1.56
C ASP A 122 -41.82 11.11 2.65
N GLU A 123 -42.04 12.30 3.12
CA GLU A 123 -43.34 12.70 3.61
C GLU A 123 -43.58 14.19 3.34
N SER A 124 -44.14 14.40 2.19
CA SER A 124 -44.91 15.58 1.85
C SER A 124 -46.13 15.68 2.76
N THR A 125 -46.32 16.74 3.49
CA THR A 125 -47.65 17.20 3.90
C THR A 125 -47.86 18.62 3.41
N ASP A 126 -48.64 18.63 2.37
CA ASP A 126 -49.54 19.68 1.95
C ASP A 126 -50.50 20.05 3.08
N SER A 127 -50.68 21.31 3.38
CA SER A 127 -51.95 21.89 3.81
C SER A 127 -51.83 23.38 4.16
N GLU A 128 -52.62 24.16 3.39
CA GLU A 128 -53.27 25.44 3.64
C GLU A 128 -52.41 26.71 3.72
#